data_99c8f15b10fc54f079108d8900d01765
#
_entry.id   99c8f15b10fc54f079108d8900d01765
#
_cell.length_a   1.000
_cell.length_b   1.000
_cell.length_c   1.000
_cell.angle_alpha   90.00
_cell.angle_beta   90.00
_cell.angle_gamma   90.00
#
_symmetry.space_group_name_H-M   'P 1'
#
loop_
_entity.id
_entity.type
_entity.pdbx_description
1 polymer ?
#
loop_
_entity_poly.entity_id
_entity_poly.type
_entity_poly.pdbx_seq_one_letter_code
_entity_poly.pdbx_strand_id
1 'polypeptide(L)'
;LVGSEMCIRDSLEGEEMPVDAEGFRKGDRTNIEIPAVQKEMVKALVATGKPVVYVVCTGSALALNWENDHVNAILNAWYGGQEGGTAVADVLFGDYNPAGRLPITFYKSVDQLPDFQDYSMKGRTYRYMTQTPLYPFGYGLSYTTFSYSDIDLSHSSMDMNGSLTAAVEVTNTGTWPGSEVVQLYIRDVVGSSTRPVKELKGFQKIFLEPGE
;
A
#
# COMPACT_ATOMS: atom_id res chain seq x y z
N LEU A 1 2.76 -24.11 -0.31
CA LEU A 1 2.73 -22.68 -0.67
C LEU A 1 4.09 -22.12 -1.10
N VAL A 2 5.19 -22.72 -0.63
CA VAL A 2 6.55 -22.30 -1.01
C VAL A 2 6.87 -22.60 -2.49
N GLY A 3 6.24 -23.61 -3.07
CA GLY A 3 6.35 -23.89 -4.51
C GLY A 3 5.63 -22.90 -5.42
N SER A 4 4.72 -22.08 -4.87
CA SER A 4 4.03 -21.05 -5.64
C SER A 4 4.87 -19.78 -5.79
N GLU A 5 5.84 -19.54 -4.93
CA GLU A 5 6.67 -18.34 -4.97
C GLU A 5 7.50 -18.24 -6.25
N MET A 6 8.12 -19.34 -6.68
CA MET A 6 8.85 -19.36 -7.95
C MET A 6 7.93 -19.18 -9.16
N CYS A 7 6.78 -19.85 -9.17
CA CYS A 7 5.81 -19.69 -10.26
C CYS A 7 5.17 -18.30 -10.31
N ILE A 8 4.95 -17.70 -9.15
CA ILE A 8 4.41 -16.33 -9.04
C ILE A 8 5.44 -15.33 -9.53
N ARG A 9 6.69 -15.50 -9.14
CA ARG A 9 7.79 -14.63 -9.56
C ARG A 9 7.97 -14.65 -11.07
N ASP A 10 7.98 -15.82 -11.66
CA ASP A 10 8.17 -15.99 -13.11
C ASP A 10 6.94 -15.54 -13.92
N SER A 11 5.76 -15.50 -13.29
CA SER A 11 4.51 -15.10 -13.94
C SER A 11 4.17 -13.62 -13.73
N LEU A 12 4.62 -13.00 -12.64
CA LEU A 12 4.30 -11.62 -12.28
C LEU A 12 5.40 -10.63 -12.66
N GLU A 13 6.63 -11.08 -12.78
CA GLU A 13 7.78 -10.25 -13.14
C GLU A 13 8.73 -11.06 -14.03
N GLY A 14 8.59 -10.86 -15.34
CA GLY A 14 9.46 -11.48 -16.35
C GLY A 14 10.68 -10.62 -16.68
N GLU A 15 11.35 -10.04 -15.67
CA GLU A 15 12.46 -9.14 -15.85
C GLU A 15 13.56 -9.78 -16.71
N GLU A 16 13.92 -9.11 -17.82
CA GLU A 16 14.95 -9.54 -18.79
C GLU A 16 14.70 -10.89 -19.48
N MET A 17 13.55 -11.53 -19.26
CA MET A 17 13.20 -12.77 -19.91
C MET A 17 11.92 -12.61 -20.74
N PRO A 18 11.84 -13.21 -21.95
CA PRO A 18 10.59 -13.24 -22.69
C PRO A 18 9.57 -14.10 -21.93
N VAL A 19 8.45 -13.50 -21.59
CA VAL A 19 7.30 -14.20 -20.99
C VAL A 19 6.21 -14.35 -22.02
N ASP A 20 5.87 -15.60 -22.37
CA ASP A 20 4.75 -15.93 -23.25
C ASP A 20 3.49 -16.21 -22.39
N ALA A 21 2.92 -15.15 -21.85
CA ALA A 21 1.71 -15.21 -21.07
C ALA A 21 0.85 -13.96 -21.29
N GLU A 22 -0.45 -14.11 -21.15
CA GLU A 22 -1.38 -12.98 -21.19
C GLU A 22 -1.02 -11.95 -20.10
N GLY A 23 -1.00 -10.68 -20.47
CA GLY A 23 -0.61 -9.58 -19.56
C GLY A 23 0.87 -9.23 -19.61
N PHE A 24 1.65 -9.84 -20.50
CA PHE A 24 3.07 -9.55 -20.70
C PHE A 24 3.39 -9.22 -22.15
N ARG A 25 4.41 -8.40 -22.32
CA ARG A 25 5.03 -8.11 -23.62
C ARG A 25 6.53 -8.10 -23.46
N LYS A 26 7.23 -9.09 -23.99
CA LYS A 26 8.68 -9.31 -23.88
C LYS A 26 9.19 -9.53 -22.43
N GLY A 27 8.54 -9.47 -21.45
CA GLY A 27 8.92 -9.50 -20.05
C GLY A 27 8.27 -8.37 -19.27
N ASP A 28 7.85 -7.31 -19.94
CA ASP A 28 7.14 -6.20 -19.30
C ASP A 28 5.67 -6.54 -19.13
N ARG A 29 5.10 -6.16 -18.01
CA ARG A 29 3.67 -6.27 -17.75
C ARG A 29 2.91 -5.23 -18.57
N THR A 30 1.82 -5.68 -19.22
CA THR A 30 0.90 -4.81 -19.96
C THR A 30 -0.37 -4.49 -19.16
N ASN A 31 -0.60 -5.19 -18.05
CA ASN A 31 -1.64 -4.88 -17.07
C ASN A 31 -1.11 -5.09 -15.64
N ILE A 32 -1.88 -4.73 -14.64
CA ILE A 32 -1.54 -4.86 -13.22
C ILE A 32 -2.42 -5.86 -12.47
N GLU A 33 -3.20 -6.64 -13.19
CA GLU A 33 -3.99 -7.72 -12.60
C GLU A 33 -3.13 -8.96 -12.32
N ILE A 34 -3.57 -9.80 -11.40
CA ILE A 34 -2.97 -11.12 -11.19
C ILE A 34 -3.33 -12.03 -12.37
N PRO A 35 -2.50 -13.02 -12.69
CA PRO A 35 -2.81 -13.98 -13.74
C PRO A 35 -4.18 -14.65 -13.56
N ALA A 36 -4.91 -14.86 -14.65
CA ALA A 36 -6.28 -15.40 -14.62
C ALA A 36 -6.37 -16.71 -13.84
N VAL A 37 -5.40 -17.62 -14.02
CA VAL A 37 -5.37 -18.91 -13.32
C VAL A 37 -5.26 -18.75 -11.80
N GLN A 38 -4.51 -17.77 -11.32
CA GLN A 38 -4.40 -17.47 -9.89
C GLN A 38 -5.70 -16.87 -9.36
N LYS A 39 -6.34 -15.99 -10.11
CA LYS A 39 -7.63 -15.40 -9.78
C LYS A 39 -8.72 -16.48 -9.66
N GLU A 40 -8.78 -17.42 -10.59
CA GLU A 40 -9.71 -18.55 -10.53
C GLU A 40 -9.43 -19.47 -9.32
N MET A 41 -8.17 -19.70 -8.98
CA MET A 41 -7.81 -20.45 -7.77
C MET A 41 -8.34 -19.76 -6.51
N VAL A 42 -8.13 -18.44 -6.36
CA VAL A 42 -8.63 -17.68 -5.20
C VAL A 42 -10.16 -17.72 -5.14
N LYS A 43 -10.84 -17.56 -6.29
CA LYS A 43 -12.31 -17.70 -6.38
C LYS A 43 -12.79 -19.08 -5.93
N ALA A 44 -12.13 -20.15 -6.35
CA ALA A 44 -12.47 -21.50 -5.93
C ALA A 44 -12.29 -21.70 -4.41
N LEU A 45 -11.24 -21.13 -3.83
CA LEU A 45 -11.03 -21.17 -2.38
C LEU A 45 -12.13 -20.40 -1.62
N VAL A 46 -12.47 -19.19 -2.06
CA VAL A 46 -13.56 -18.40 -1.47
C VAL A 46 -14.89 -19.13 -1.56
N ALA A 47 -15.16 -19.80 -2.68
CA ALA A 47 -16.39 -20.57 -2.88
C ALA A 47 -16.56 -21.77 -1.91
N THR A 48 -15.50 -22.19 -1.22
CA THR A 48 -15.59 -23.21 -0.16
C THR A 48 -16.31 -22.71 1.09
N GLY A 49 -16.54 -21.39 1.22
CA GLY A 49 -17.12 -20.75 2.40
C GLY A 49 -16.21 -20.71 3.63
N LYS A 50 -14.95 -21.11 3.49
CA LYS A 50 -13.94 -20.99 4.55
C LYS A 50 -13.28 -19.60 4.52
N PRO A 51 -12.81 -19.11 5.67
CA PRO A 51 -12.02 -17.88 5.70
C PRO A 51 -10.76 -18.02 4.81
N VAL A 52 -10.52 -17.01 3.96
CA VAL A 52 -9.38 -16.95 3.06
C VAL A 52 -8.54 -15.73 3.41
N VAL A 53 -7.27 -15.96 3.73
CA VAL A 53 -6.25 -14.90 3.83
C VAL A 53 -5.36 -14.99 2.61
N TYR A 54 -5.28 -13.91 1.86
CA TYR A 54 -4.50 -13.85 0.62
C TYR A 54 -3.15 -13.18 0.89
N VAL A 55 -2.07 -13.96 0.85
CA VAL A 55 -0.69 -13.45 0.98
C VAL A 55 -0.14 -13.18 -0.41
N VAL A 56 0.18 -11.91 -0.67
CA VAL A 56 0.68 -11.44 -1.96
C VAL A 56 2.17 -11.20 -1.87
N CYS A 57 2.94 -11.87 -2.72
CA CYS A 57 4.37 -11.64 -2.90
C CYS A 57 4.58 -10.97 -4.25
N THR A 58 4.85 -9.67 -4.24
CA THR A 58 5.02 -8.85 -5.46
C THR A 58 5.93 -7.67 -5.18
N GLY A 59 6.71 -7.25 -6.17
CA GLY A 59 7.54 -6.04 -6.09
C GLY A 59 6.82 -4.78 -6.58
N SER A 60 5.60 -4.91 -7.13
CA SER A 60 4.85 -3.80 -7.74
C SER A 60 3.38 -3.78 -7.31
N ALA A 61 2.68 -2.70 -7.63
CA ALA A 61 1.25 -2.61 -7.37
C ALA A 61 0.44 -3.58 -8.23
N LEU A 62 -0.57 -4.19 -7.62
CA LEU A 62 -1.53 -5.08 -8.27
C LEU A 62 -2.96 -4.54 -8.14
N ALA A 63 -3.78 -4.76 -9.15
CA ALA A 63 -5.22 -4.48 -9.13
C ALA A 63 -5.96 -5.66 -8.49
N LEU A 64 -6.11 -5.63 -7.19
CA LEU A 64 -6.73 -6.67 -6.37
C LEU A 64 -8.20 -6.36 -6.05
N ASN A 65 -8.95 -5.78 -6.99
CA ASN A 65 -10.32 -5.31 -6.72
C ASN A 65 -11.25 -6.43 -6.27
N TRP A 66 -11.25 -7.54 -7.01
CA TRP A 66 -12.12 -8.66 -6.66
C TRP A 66 -11.69 -9.31 -5.33
N GLU A 67 -10.40 -9.48 -5.15
CA GLU A 67 -9.82 -10.05 -3.94
C GLU A 67 -10.14 -9.18 -2.71
N ASN A 68 -10.03 -7.85 -2.83
CA ASN A 68 -10.37 -6.90 -1.76
C ASN A 68 -11.81 -7.09 -1.25
N ASP A 69 -12.74 -7.39 -2.14
CA ASP A 69 -14.16 -7.48 -1.83
C ASP A 69 -14.59 -8.88 -1.35
N HIS A 70 -13.76 -9.92 -1.57
CA HIS A 70 -14.20 -11.30 -1.38
C HIS A 70 -13.34 -12.12 -0.43
N VAL A 71 -12.06 -11.77 -0.20
CA VAL A 71 -11.24 -12.47 0.79
C VAL A 71 -11.34 -11.79 2.17
N ASN A 72 -11.05 -12.53 3.23
CA ASN A 72 -11.16 -12.02 4.59
C ASN A 72 -10.03 -11.07 4.98
N ALA A 73 -8.84 -11.28 4.41
CA ALA A 73 -7.69 -10.39 4.59
C ALA A 73 -6.70 -10.52 3.43
N ILE A 74 -5.97 -9.44 3.16
CA ILE A 74 -4.86 -9.40 2.22
C ILE A 74 -3.61 -8.97 2.97
N LEU A 75 -2.56 -9.78 2.91
CA LEU A 75 -1.23 -9.45 3.43
C LEU A 75 -0.28 -9.26 2.26
N ASN A 76 0.20 -8.04 2.05
CA ASN A 76 1.24 -7.77 1.05
C ASN A 76 2.62 -7.99 1.68
N ALA A 77 3.24 -9.12 1.39
CA ALA A 77 4.52 -9.55 1.97
C ALA A 77 5.73 -9.06 1.18
N TRP A 78 5.53 -8.43 0.01
CA TRP A 78 6.60 -8.06 -0.90
C TRP A 78 7.48 -9.27 -1.25
N TYR A 79 8.78 -9.06 -1.40
CA TYR A 79 9.77 -10.14 -1.50
C TYR A 79 10.53 -10.25 -0.18
N GLY A 80 10.17 -11.26 0.59
CA GLY A 80 10.81 -11.56 1.87
C GLY A 80 12.23 -12.09 1.68
N GLY A 81 13.09 -11.82 2.68
CA GLY A 81 14.38 -12.48 2.80
C GLY A 81 14.26 -13.88 3.40
N GLN A 82 15.35 -14.37 4.00
CA GLN A 82 15.44 -15.70 4.61
C GLN A 82 14.33 -15.94 5.65
N GLU A 83 13.98 -14.93 6.44
CA GLU A 83 12.95 -15.01 7.49
C GLU A 83 11.56 -14.59 7.01
N GLY A 84 11.33 -14.47 5.70
CA GLY A 84 10.06 -14.02 5.14
C GLY A 84 8.89 -14.91 5.54
N GLY A 85 9.08 -16.22 5.58
CA GLY A 85 8.06 -17.17 6.04
C GLY A 85 7.70 -16.98 7.52
N THR A 86 8.70 -16.79 8.38
CA THR A 86 8.52 -16.50 9.80
C THR A 86 7.73 -15.21 9.99
N ALA A 87 8.13 -14.13 9.30
CA ALA A 87 7.46 -12.83 9.39
C ALA A 87 5.99 -12.89 8.95
N VAL A 88 5.68 -13.65 7.90
CA VAL A 88 4.29 -13.88 7.48
C VAL A 88 3.52 -14.67 8.53
N ALA A 89 4.11 -15.73 9.09
CA ALA A 89 3.47 -16.53 10.14
C ALA A 89 3.19 -15.69 11.39
N ASP A 90 4.15 -14.92 11.86
CA ASP A 90 4.00 -14.05 13.04
C ASP A 90 2.81 -13.08 12.89
N VAL A 91 2.65 -12.51 11.69
CA VAL A 91 1.49 -11.67 11.41
C VAL A 91 0.20 -12.49 11.38
N LEU A 92 0.17 -13.62 10.67
CA LEU A 92 -1.05 -14.42 10.51
C LEU A 92 -1.57 -15.01 11.83
N PHE A 93 -0.66 -15.36 12.73
CA PHE A 93 -1.02 -15.96 14.04
C PHE A 93 -1.06 -14.93 15.18
N GLY A 94 -0.75 -13.67 14.92
CA GLY A 94 -0.89 -12.58 15.88
C GLY A 94 0.30 -12.38 16.80
N ASP A 95 1.42 -13.05 16.54
CA ASP A 95 2.66 -12.86 17.30
C ASP A 95 3.30 -11.49 17.01
N TYR A 96 2.97 -10.89 15.86
CA TYR A 96 3.35 -9.55 15.48
C TYR A 96 2.16 -8.75 14.94
N ASN A 97 1.89 -7.60 15.53
CA ASN A 97 0.88 -6.66 15.02
C ASN A 97 1.45 -5.85 13.85
N PRO A 98 0.91 -6.00 12.61
CA PRO A 98 1.46 -5.33 11.44
C PRO A 98 1.34 -3.81 11.54
N ALA A 99 2.40 -3.11 11.15
CA ALA A 99 2.46 -1.65 11.11
C ALA A 99 2.98 -1.12 9.76
N GLY A 100 3.10 -1.98 8.77
CA GLY A 100 3.54 -1.60 7.42
C GLY A 100 2.58 -0.63 6.76
N ARG A 101 3.13 0.32 5.99
CA ARG A 101 2.37 1.26 5.16
C ARG A 101 2.88 1.16 3.73
N LEU A 102 1.96 1.18 2.77
CA LEU A 102 2.31 1.03 1.35
C LEU A 102 3.20 2.19 0.89
N PRO A 103 4.39 1.90 0.34
CA PRO A 103 5.30 2.92 -0.18
C PRO A 103 4.96 3.34 -1.62
N ILE A 104 3.92 2.78 -2.20
CA ILE A 104 3.42 3.08 -3.54
C ILE A 104 1.89 3.10 -3.55
N THR A 105 1.30 3.69 -4.60
CA THR A 105 -0.15 3.68 -4.83
C THR A 105 -0.54 2.41 -5.56
N PHE A 106 -1.55 1.70 -5.06
CA PHE A 106 -2.17 0.56 -5.74
C PHE A 106 -3.38 1.05 -6.54
N TYR A 107 -3.30 0.96 -7.85
CA TYR A 107 -4.36 1.39 -8.77
C TYR A 107 -5.45 0.32 -8.91
N LYS A 108 -6.66 0.74 -9.31
CA LYS A 108 -7.77 -0.18 -9.62
C LYS A 108 -7.60 -0.85 -10.98
N SER A 109 -7.01 -0.14 -11.93
CA SER A 109 -6.70 -0.65 -13.26
C SER A 109 -5.62 0.20 -13.92
N VAL A 110 -5.06 -0.28 -15.04
CA VAL A 110 -4.15 0.51 -15.88
C VAL A 110 -4.82 1.76 -16.47
N ASP A 111 -6.15 1.79 -16.58
CA ASP A 111 -6.90 2.94 -17.10
C ASP A 111 -6.79 4.18 -16.20
N GLN A 112 -6.37 4.00 -14.94
CA GLN A 112 -6.06 5.11 -14.04
C GLN A 112 -4.69 5.73 -14.32
N LEU A 113 -3.87 5.12 -15.18
CA LEU A 113 -2.57 5.63 -15.55
C LEU A 113 -2.68 6.43 -16.87
N PRO A 114 -1.99 7.57 -16.97
CA PRO A 114 -1.84 8.25 -18.25
C PRO A 114 -1.01 7.42 -19.23
N ASP A 115 -1.04 7.80 -20.51
CA ASP A 115 -0.25 7.16 -21.56
C ASP A 115 1.21 6.98 -21.11
N PHE A 116 1.81 5.85 -21.49
CA PHE A 116 3.19 5.53 -21.13
C PHE A 116 4.21 6.58 -21.61
N GLN A 117 3.94 7.22 -22.76
CA GLN A 117 4.79 8.27 -23.33
C GLN A 117 4.54 9.65 -22.72
N ASP A 118 3.53 9.82 -21.87
CA ASP A 118 3.28 11.07 -21.16
C ASP A 118 4.17 11.18 -19.91
N TYR A 119 5.22 11.96 -20.00
CA TYR A 119 6.17 12.22 -18.89
C TYR A 119 5.79 13.42 -18.02
N SER A 120 4.60 14.00 -18.19
CA SER A 120 4.16 15.18 -17.43
C SER A 120 3.91 14.91 -15.95
N MET A 121 3.89 13.67 -15.49
CA MET A 121 3.52 13.21 -14.15
C MET A 121 2.06 13.48 -13.75
N LYS A 122 1.29 14.20 -14.56
CA LYS A 122 -0.12 14.46 -14.29
C LYS A 122 -0.91 13.16 -14.15
N GLY A 123 -1.67 13.04 -13.08
CA GLY A 123 -2.45 11.83 -12.79
C GLY A 123 -1.64 10.64 -12.29
N ARG A 124 -0.31 10.76 -12.14
CA ARG A 124 0.56 9.69 -11.64
C ARG A 124 0.81 9.82 -10.14
N THR A 125 0.95 8.70 -9.48
CA THR A 125 1.29 8.55 -8.06
C THR A 125 0.35 9.34 -7.13
N TYR A 126 0.47 9.13 -5.82
CA TYR A 126 -0.31 9.86 -4.80
C TYR A 126 -0.12 11.38 -4.86
N ARG A 127 0.99 11.85 -5.47
CA ARG A 127 1.32 13.27 -5.55
C ARG A 127 0.43 14.02 -6.53
N TYR A 128 0.05 13.40 -7.64
CA TYR A 128 -0.68 14.07 -8.74
C TYR A 128 -2.00 13.39 -9.11
N MET A 129 -2.30 12.25 -8.51
CA MET A 129 -3.54 11.52 -8.76
C MET A 129 -4.70 12.17 -8.03
N THR A 130 -5.79 12.41 -8.75
CA THR A 130 -7.05 12.96 -8.22
C THR A 130 -8.14 11.90 -8.08
N GLN A 131 -7.98 10.77 -8.76
CA GLN A 131 -8.89 9.64 -8.69
C GLN A 131 -8.63 8.82 -7.42
N THR A 132 -9.65 8.13 -6.93
CA THR A 132 -9.50 7.21 -5.79
C THR A 132 -8.83 5.91 -6.25
N PRO A 133 -7.64 5.60 -5.75
CA PRO A 133 -6.97 4.31 -6.03
C PRO A 133 -7.66 3.14 -5.32
N LEU A 134 -7.17 1.93 -5.54
CA LEU A 134 -7.54 0.77 -4.73
C LEU A 134 -7.01 0.93 -3.29
N TYR A 135 -5.70 1.10 -3.15
CA TYR A 135 -5.08 1.47 -1.88
C TYR A 135 -4.17 2.69 -2.09
N PRO A 136 -4.34 3.76 -1.30
CA PRO A 136 -3.47 4.93 -1.42
C PRO A 136 -2.06 4.65 -0.88
N PHE A 137 -1.10 5.44 -1.33
CA PHE A 137 0.21 5.54 -0.69
C PHE A 137 0.05 5.83 0.81
N GLY A 138 0.83 5.17 1.64
CA GLY A 138 0.76 5.30 3.09
C GLY A 138 -0.35 4.48 3.76
N TYR A 139 -1.14 3.73 3.00
CA TYR A 139 -2.20 2.87 3.53
C TYR A 139 -1.63 1.62 4.21
N GLY A 140 -2.29 1.17 5.26
CA GLY A 140 -2.05 -0.08 5.95
C GLY A 140 -2.96 -0.23 7.15
N LEU A 141 -3.20 -1.46 7.56
CA LEU A 141 -4.05 -1.81 8.70
C LEU A 141 -3.20 -2.31 9.87
N SER A 142 -3.80 -2.34 11.05
CA SER A 142 -3.25 -2.87 12.29
C SER A 142 -4.30 -3.75 12.98
N TYR A 143 -3.90 -4.58 13.92
CA TYR A 143 -4.82 -5.33 14.80
C TYR A 143 -5.38 -4.46 15.93
N THR A 144 -4.90 -3.22 16.04
CA THR A 144 -5.44 -2.22 16.96
C THR A 144 -5.95 -1.01 16.18
N THR A 145 -6.52 -0.05 16.86
CA THR A 145 -7.03 1.20 16.30
C THR A 145 -6.33 2.39 16.92
N PHE A 146 -6.12 3.43 16.13
CA PHE A 146 -5.50 4.67 16.60
C PHE A 146 -6.44 5.85 16.32
N SER A 147 -6.49 6.79 17.24
CA SER A 147 -7.12 8.09 17.04
C SER A 147 -6.08 9.19 16.99
N TYR A 148 -6.41 10.24 16.26
CA TYR A 148 -5.59 11.43 16.13
C TYR A 148 -6.39 12.62 16.64
N SER A 149 -5.76 13.49 17.43
CA SER A 149 -6.32 14.80 17.76
C SER A 149 -6.36 15.69 16.51
N ASP A 150 -7.01 16.84 16.62
CA ASP A 150 -6.80 17.93 15.69
C ASP A 150 -5.32 18.37 15.71
N ILE A 151 -4.87 18.90 14.56
CA ILE A 151 -3.51 19.42 14.45
C ILE A 151 -3.43 20.75 15.18
N ASP A 152 -2.53 20.85 16.14
CA ASP A 152 -2.17 22.10 16.81
C ASP A 152 -0.98 22.74 16.08
N LEU A 153 -1.16 24.00 15.69
CA LEU A 153 -0.13 24.79 15.00
C LEU A 153 0.35 25.90 15.92
N SER A 154 1.65 26.00 16.10
CA SER A 154 2.26 27.07 16.93
C SER A 154 1.89 28.49 16.45
N HIS A 155 1.57 28.66 15.17
CA HIS A 155 1.17 29.91 14.55
C HIS A 155 0.21 29.62 13.38
N SER A 156 -0.69 30.54 13.08
CA SER A 156 -1.60 30.46 11.92
C SER A 156 -0.98 30.95 10.61
N SER A 157 0.17 31.62 10.69
CA SER A 157 0.92 32.16 9.56
C SER A 157 2.40 32.22 9.90
N MET A 158 3.24 32.17 8.88
CA MET A 158 4.69 32.35 9.03
C MET A 158 5.24 33.06 7.80
N ASP A 159 6.36 33.75 7.96
CA ASP A 159 7.12 34.31 6.85
C ASP A 159 7.86 33.20 6.07
N MET A 160 8.32 33.52 4.86
CA MET A 160 9.00 32.58 3.98
C MET A 160 10.26 31.94 4.60
N ASN A 161 10.93 32.63 5.51
CA ASN A 161 12.10 32.14 6.25
C ASN A 161 11.76 31.73 7.70
N GLY A 162 10.49 31.71 8.05
CA GLY A 162 10.01 31.31 9.36
C GLY A 162 9.96 29.81 9.54
N SER A 163 9.66 29.39 10.77
CA SER A 163 9.37 28.01 11.12
C SER A 163 8.04 27.92 11.84
N LEU A 164 7.36 26.78 11.66
CA LEU A 164 6.08 26.49 12.30
C LEU A 164 6.16 25.09 12.88
N THR A 165 5.69 24.91 14.09
CA THR A 165 5.54 23.58 14.69
C THR A 165 4.10 23.12 14.54
N ALA A 166 3.93 21.91 14.01
CA ALA A 166 2.66 21.20 14.00
C ALA A 166 2.75 20.03 14.98
N ALA A 167 1.81 19.93 15.88
CA ALA A 167 1.71 18.88 16.87
C ALA A 167 0.39 18.12 16.72
N VAL A 168 0.41 16.83 17.00
CA VAL A 168 -0.76 15.95 17.03
C VAL A 168 -0.57 14.94 18.13
N GLU A 169 -1.64 14.64 18.86
CA GLU A 169 -1.68 13.55 19.82
C GLU A 169 -2.23 12.30 19.12
N VAL A 170 -1.56 11.18 19.33
CA VAL A 170 -1.97 9.89 18.77
C VAL A 170 -2.20 8.92 19.92
N THR A 171 -3.39 8.36 19.98
CA THR A 171 -3.78 7.43 21.05
C THR A 171 -4.12 6.05 20.47
N ASN A 172 -3.58 5.00 21.06
CA ASN A 172 -4.04 3.63 20.79
C ASN A 172 -5.39 3.40 21.49
N THR A 173 -6.46 3.42 20.72
CA THR A 173 -7.85 3.24 21.21
C THR A 173 -8.31 1.80 21.22
N GLY A 174 -7.49 0.87 20.73
CA GLY A 174 -7.81 -0.56 20.71
C GLY A 174 -7.30 -1.29 21.94
N THR A 175 -7.36 -2.61 21.88
CA THR A 175 -7.01 -3.50 23.01
C THR A 175 -5.67 -4.22 22.84
N TRP A 176 -4.98 -4.00 21.71
CA TRP A 176 -3.70 -4.61 21.40
C TRP A 176 -2.60 -3.56 21.35
N PRO A 177 -1.41 -3.86 21.85
CA PRO A 177 -0.26 -2.99 21.60
C PRO A 177 0.08 -2.96 20.11
N GLY A 178 0.57 -1.82 19.63
CA GLY A 178 0.87 -1.72 18.22
C GLY A 178 1.65 -0.48 17.86
N SER A 179 2.23 -0.52 16.66
CA SER A 179 2.91 0.65 16.11
C SER A 179 2.04 1.34 15.08
N GLU A 180 2.02 2.67 15.16
CA GLU A 180 1.45 3.54 14.14
C GLU A 180 2.56 4.25 13.37
N VAL A 181 2.36 4.48 12.07
CA VAL A 181 3.24 5.31 11.26
C VAL A 181 2.54 6.64 11.02
N VAL A 182 2.86 7.61 11.86
CA VAL A 182 2.38 8.99 11.74
C VAL A 182 3.00 9.62 10.51
N GLN A 183 2.19 10.21 9.63
CA GLN A 183 2.64 10.76 8.35
C GLN A 183 2.21 12.21 8.22
N LEU A 184 3.17 13.09 7.95
CA LEU A 184 2.93 14.51 7.71
C LEU A 184 2.90 14.80 6.21
N TYR A 185 1.75 15.26 5.73
CA TYR A 185 1.56 15.69 4.35
C TYR A 185 1.32 17.19 4.28
N ILE A 186 1.91 17.83 3.28
CA ILE A 186 1.71 19.24 2.98
C ILE A 186 1.12 19.38 1.58
N ARG A 187 0.21 20.32 1.43
CA ARG A 187 -0.37 20.75 0.17
C ARG A 187 -0.15 22.25 -0.02
N ASP A 188 0.42 22.62 -1.15
CA ASP A 188 0.42 24.00 -1.62
C ASP A 188 -0.92 24.26 -2.33
N VAL A 189 -1.75 25.11 -1.74
CA VAL A 189 -3.12 25.36 -2.23
C VAL A 189 -3.12 26.37 -3.37
N VAL A 190 -2.19 27.34 -3.37
CA VAL A 190 -2.09 28.41 -4.36
C VAL A 190 -0.66 28.54 -4.83
N GLY A 191 -0.23 27.67 -5.73
CA GLY A 191 1.11 27.72 -6.32
C GLY A 191 1.13 28.49 -7.64
N SER A 192 2.22 29.20 -7.92
CA SER A 192 2.48 29.86 -9.22
C SER A 192 2.83 28.86 -10.34
N SER A 193 3.05 27.60 -10.00
CA SER A 193 3.34 26.49 -10.91
C SER A 193 2.64 25.23 -10.43
N THR A 194 2.58 24.21 -11.27
CA THR A 194 1.98 22.90 -10.91
C THR A 194 2.65 22.34 -9.65
N ARG A 195 1.84 22.06 -8.65
CA ARG A 195 2.24 21.48 -7.37
C ARG A 195 1.53 20.14 -7.14
N PRO A 196 2.11 19.24 -6.33
CA PRO A 196 1.45 18.01 -5.90
C PRO A 196 0.13 18.27 -5.18
N VAL A 197 -0.83 17.36 -5.35
CA VAL A 197 -2.08 17.38 -4.57
C VAL A 197 -1.80 17.25 -3.07
N LYS A 198 -0.80 16.48 -2.73
CA LYS A 198 -0.20 16.37 -1.39
C LYS A 198 1.20 15.80 -1.49
N GLU A 199 2.06 16.11 -0.56
CA GLU A 199 3.43 15.64 -0.52
C GLU A 199 3.82 15.22 0.88
N LEU A 200 4.31 13.99 1.05
CA LEU A 200 4.85 13.51 2.32
C LEU A 200 6.13 14.28 2.64
N LYS A 201 6.14 14.95 3.79
CA LYS A 201 7.29 15.74 4.28
C LYS A 201 7.98 15.12 5.48
N GLY A 202 7.30 14.24 6.19
CA GLY A 202 7.88 13.53 7.32
C GLY A 202 7.01 12.35 7.74
N PHE A 203 7.64 11.40 8.39
CA PHE A 203 6.93 10.30 9.03
C PHE A 203 7.72 9.79 10.23
N GLN A 204 7.00 9.22 11.19
CA GLN A 204 7.59 8.59 12.36
C GLN A 204 6.77 7.35 12.73
N LYS A 205 7.46 6.24 12.97
CA LYS A 205 6.85 5.04 13.56
C LYS A 205 6.95 5.15 15.09
N ILE A 206 5.80 5.10 15.75
CA ILE A 206 5.67 5.12 17.21
C ILE A 206 5.02 3.83 17.67
N PHE A 207 5.41 3.30 18.81
CA PHE A 207 4.78 2.17 19.47
C PHE A 207 3.95 2.67 20.63
N LEU A 208 2.72 2.17 20.77
CA LEU A 208 1.79 2.58 21.82
C LEU A 208 1.12 1.35 22.45
N GLU A 209 1.12 1.33 23.77
CA GLU A 209 0.29 0.39 24.53
C GLU A 209 -1.18 0.78 24.46
N PRO A 210 -2.14 -0.16 24.73
CA PRO A 210 -3.55 0.18 24.80
C PRO A 210 -3.84 1.34 25.76
N GLY A 211 -4.47 2.39 25.25
CA GLY A 211 -4.82 3.59 26.03
C GLY A 211 -3.71 4.64 26.15
N GLU A 212 -2.50 4.34 25.63
CA GLU A 212 -1.40 5.30 25.56
C GLU A 212 -1.58 6.28 24.39
#